data_f1b61bb70261d495a4710f7e3e038148
#
_entry.id   f1b61bb70261d495a4710f7e3e038148
#
_cell.length_a   1.000
_cell.length_b   1.000
_cell.length_c   1.000
_cell.angle_alpha   90.00
_cell.angle_beta   90.00
_cell.angle_gamma   90.00
#
_symmetry.space_group_name_H-M   'P 1'
#
loop_
_entity.id
_entity.type
_entity.pdbx_description
1 polymer ?
#
loop_
_entity_poly.entity_id
_entity_poly.type
_entity_poly.pdbx_seq_one_letter_code
_entity_poly.pdbx_strand_id
1 'polypeptide(L)'
;VSGLLYQKLGGPSVFPPQPKSMGEGIYGGGGWRTSSGTDRYRRSLYTYKKRSMPFALHDTFDGPSHETCVAKRETSNTPLQALTLLNDPFFNEAAQKLGQWAVEQKKEEAQTVKVLFKKCLSRPPDQQEQMALRGFYQKQFNRFKAGELGAEKIAGKGGGEVNQRAAWTALARVILNTDEFI
;
A
#
# COMPACT_ATOMS: atom_id res chain seq x y z
N VAL A 1 -3.34 7.22 4.66
CA VAL A 1 -2.03 7.87 4.51
C VAL A 1 -1.71 8.24 3.07
N SER A 2 -1.92 7.35 2.08
CA SER A 2 -1.62 7.58 0.65
C SER A 2 -2.51 8.63 -0.05
N GLY A 3 -3.66 8.98 0.52
CA GLY A 3 -4.65 9.87 -0.11
C GLY A 3 -5.52 9.22 -1.18
N LEU A 4 -5.38 7.92 -1.42
CA LEU A 4 -6.20 7.19 -2.40
C LEU A 4 -7.62 6.93 -1.92
N LEU A 5 -7.86 6.92 -0.59
CA LEU A 5 -9.15 6.56 -0.03
C LEU A 5 -10.27 7.48 -0.53
N TYR A 6 -11.28 6.86 -1.14
CA TYR A 6 -12.50 7.53 -1.59
C TYR A 6 -13.61 7.38 -0.54
N GLN A 7 -13.98 8.50 0.10
CA GLN A 7 -14.88 8.54 1.26
C GLN A 7 -16.37 8.65 0.88
N LYS A 8 -16.79 8.13 -0.25
CA LYS A 8 -18.21 8.09 -0.63
C LYS A 8 -18.99 7.20 0.33
N LEU A 9 -20.06 7.72 0.90
CA LEU A 9 -21.01 6.97 1.73
C LEU A 9 -22.10 6.35 0.85
N GLY A 10 -22.53 5.13 1.20
CA GLY A 10 -23.59 4.40 0.49
C GLY A 10 -23.21 3.94 -0.91
N GLY A 11 -24.16 3.40 -1.63
CA GLY A 11 -24.00 2.87 -2.99
C GLY A 11 -23.72 1.37 -3.03
N PRO A 12 -23.58 0.79 -4.25
CA PRO A 12 -23.36 -0.64 -4.44
C PRO A 12 -22.00 -1.10 -3.91
N SER A 13 -21.88 -2.40 -3.71
CA SER A 13 -20.58 -3.04 -3.38
C SER A 13 -19.57 -2.82 -4.49
N VAL A 14 -18.30 -2.77 -4.09
CA VAL A 14 -17.14 -2.56 -4.97
C VAL A 14 -16.19 -3.74 -4.92
N PHE A 15 -15.37 -3.85 -5.95
CA PHE A 15 -14.39 -4.92 -6.13
C PHE A 15 -12.97 -4.29 -6.15
N PRO A 16 -12.30 -4.18 -5.00
CA PRO A 16 -10.94 -3.67 -4.96
C PRO A 16 -9.97 -4.51 -5.80
N PRO A 17 -8.81 -3.97 -6.20
CA PRO A 17 -7.78 -4.75 -6.88
C PRO A 17 -7.35 -5.95 -6.03
N GLN A 18 -7.15 -7.09 -6.68
CA GLN A 18 -6.49 -8.26 -6.10
C GLN A 18 -5.69 -9.01 -7.18
N PRO A 19 -4.74 -9.88 -6.80
CA PRO A 19 -3.99 -10.68 -7.75
C PRO A 19 -4.90 -11.53 -8.64
N LYS A 20 -4.61 -11.61 -9.94
CA LYS A 20 -5.44 -12.33 -10.93
C LYS A 20 -5.63 -13.80 -10.59
N SER A 21 -4.60 -14.45 -10.05
CA SER A 21 -4.63 -15.86 -9.64
C SER A 21 -5.70 -16.19 -8.59
N MET A 22 -6.15 -15.20 -7.85
CA MET A 22 -7.18 -15.36 -6.81
C MET A 22 -8.61 -15.30 -7.36
N GLY A 23 -8.80 -14.95 -8.63
CA GLY A 23 -10.11 -14.78 -9.26
C GLY A 23 -10.47 -15.82 -10.32
N GLU A 24 -9.52 -16.68 -10.70
CA GLU A 24 -9.66 -17.66 -11.78
C GLU A 24 -10.05 -19.04 -11.22
N GLY A 25 -11.12 -19.62 -11.71
CA GLY A 25 -11.43 -21.03 -11.48
C GLY A 25 -12.48 -21.36 -10.42
N ILE A 26 -13.33 -20.43 -10.00
CA ILE A 26 -14.31 -20.68 -8.94
C ILE A 26 -15.71 -20.92 -9.52
N TYR A 27 -16.35 -21.97 -9.01
CA TYR A 27 -17.73 -22.35 -9.27
C TYR A 27 -18.68 -21.13 -9.25
N GLY A 28 -19.41 -20.92 -10.32
CA GLY A 28 -20.44 -19.88 -10.44
C GLY A 28 -20.16 -18.73 -11.40
N GLY A 29 -19.21 -18.86 -12.33
CA GLY A 29 -19.15 -18.13 -13.60
C GLY A 29 -18.90 -16.62 -13.57
N GLY A 30 -18.63 -16.02 -12.45
CA GLY A 30 -18.34 -14.57 -12.35
C GLY A 30 -16.99 -14.31 -11.70
N GLY A 31 -15.93 -14.15 -12.52
CA GLY A 31 -14.62 -13.75 -12.02
C GLY A 31 -14.67 -12.42 -11.26
N TRP A 32 -13.66 -12.16 -10.43
CA TRP A 32 -13.49 -10.89 -9.74
C TRP A 32 -13.21 -9.77 -10.75
N ARG A 33 -14.21 -8.91 -11.01
CA ARG A 33 -14.05 -7.75 -11.88
C ARG A 33 -13.67 -6.55 -11.05
N THR A 34 -12.40 -6.18 -11.06
CA THR A 34 -11.93 -4.99 -10.35
C THR A 34 -12.71 -3.75 -10.78
N SER A 35 -13.24 -3.00 -9.81
CA SER A 35 -13.93 -1.74 -10.03
C SER A 35 -12.99 -0.72 -10.69
N SER A 36 -13.56 0.20 -11.46
CA SER A 36 -12.82 1.27 -12.14
C SER A 36 -12.82 2.58 -11.33
N GLY A 37 -11.91 3.47 -11.68
CA GLY A 37 -11.86 4.81 -11.09
C GLY A 37 -11.64 4.80 -9.57
N THR A 38 -12.33 5.70 -8.88
CA THR A 38 -12.22 5.90 -7.42
C THR A 38 -12.87 4.78 -6.61
N ASP A 39 -13.78 4.00 -7.19
CA ASP A 39 -14.44 2.89 -6.51
C ASP A 39 -13.47 1.74 -6.15
N ARG A 40 -12.28 1.72 -6.76
CA ARG A 40 -11.18 0.80 -6.38
C ARG A 40 -10.67 1.02 -4.96
N TYR A 41 -10.86 2.22 -4.40
CA TYR A 41 -10.24 2.68 -3.15
C TYR A 41 -11.27 3.05 -2.09
N ARG A 42 -12.43 2.41 -2.12
CA ARG A 42 -13.46 2.61 -1.08
C ARG A 42 -13.08 1.87 0.20
N ARG A 43 -13.69 2.29 1.32
CA ARG A 43 -13.55 1.59 2.60
C ARG A 43 -13.95 0.12 2.48
N SER A 44 -13.27 -0.76 3.20
CA SER A 44 -13.50 -2.22 3.23
C SER A 44 -14.95 -2.61 3.48
N LEU A 45 -15.73 -1.77 4.19
CA LEU A 45 -17.16 -1.93 4.42
C LEU A 45 -17.96 -2.11 3.11
N TYR A 46 -17.50 -1.54 2.01
CA TYR A 46 -18.16 -1.59 0.70
C TYR A 46 -17.64 -2.69 -0.21
N THR A 47 -16.62 -3.44 0.22
CA THR A 47 -16.06 -4.55 -0.57
C THR A 47 -17.11 -5.65 -0.74
N TYR A 48 -17.32 -6.08 -2.00
CA TYR A 48 -18.22 -7.18 -2.31
C TYR A 48 -17.77 -8.45 -1.57
N LYS A 49 -18.73 -9.11 -0.94
CA LYS A 49 -18.47 -10.32 -0.19
C LYS A 49 -19.13 -11.51 -0.86
N LYS A 50 -18.31 -12.50 -1.21
CA LYS A 50 -18.75 -13.78 -1.75
C LYS A 50 -18.36 -14.87 -0.75
N ARG A 51 -19.31 -15.67 -0.27
CA ARG A 51 -19.04 -16.74 0.72
C ARG A 51 -18.00 -17.75 0.23
N SER A 52 -18.09 -18.14 -1.03
CA SER A 52 -17.19 -19.12 -1.63
C SER A 52 -15.79 -18.58 -1.97
N MET A 53 -15.59 -17.26 -1.88
CA MET A 53 -14.34 -16.60 -2.20
C MET A 53 -14.30 -15.24 -1.50
N PRO A 54 -13.91 -15.19 -0.23
CA PRO A 54 -13.73 -13.93 0.47
C PRO A 54 -12.63 -13.10 -0.20
N PHE A 55 -12.66 -11.80 0.03
CA PHE A 55 -11.61 -10.90 -0.47
C PHE A 55 -10.29 -11.19 0.24
N ALA A 56 -9.25 -11.53 -0.51
CA ALA A 56 -7.99 -12.04 0.02
C ALA A 56 -7.33 -11.15 1.08
N LEU A 57 -7.41 -9.82 0.92
CA LEU A 57 -6.85 -8.90 1.94
C LEU A 57 -7.61 -8.95 3.26
N HIS A 58 -8.92 -9.24 3.26
CA HIS A 58 -9.67 -9.40 4.52
C HIS A 58 -9.16 -10.62 5.30
N ASP A 59 -8.92 -11.73 4.63
CA ASP A 59 -8.42 -12.95 5.29
C ASP A 59 -6.97 -12.76 5.75
N THR A 60 -6.14 -12.12 4.93
CA THR A 60 -4.73 -11.86 5.26
C THR A 60 -4.58 -10.94 6.48
N PHE A 61 -5.47 -9.94 6.63
CA PHE A 61 -5.41 -8.95 7.72
C PHE A 61 -6.51 -9.15 8.77
N ASP A 62 -6.80 -10.40 9.09
CA ASP A 62 -7.69 -10.81 10.18
C ASP A 62 -9.10 -10.20 10.11
N GLY A 63 -9.61 -10.00 8.89
CA GLY A 63 -11.00 -9.59 8.70
C GLY A 63 -11.95 -10.67 9.17
N PRO A 64 -13.12 -10.31 9.79
CA PRO A 64 -14.08 -11.30 10.25
C PRO A 64 -14.61 -12.14 9.08
N SER A 65 -14.77 -13.46 9.30
CA SER A 65 -15.31 -14.41 8.31
C SER A 65 -16.75 -14.10 7.91
N HIS A 66 -17.50 -13.46 8.81
CA HIS A 66 -18.95 -13.18 8.74
C HIS A 66 -19.83 -14.45 8.77
N GLU A 67 -19.28 -15.57 9.15
CA GLU A 67 -20.04 -16.80 9.39
C GLU A 67 -20.62 -16.82 10.81
N THR A 68 -19.88 -16.25 11.75
CA THR A 68 -20.28 -16.13 13.16
C THR A 68 -20.10 -14.70 13.65
N CYS A 69 -20.86 -14.35 14.70
CA CYS A 69 -20.66 -13.10 15.41
C CYS A 69 -19.39 -13.18 16.25
N VAL A 70 -18.49 -12.21 16.11
CA VAL A 70 -17.27 -12.09 16.90
C VAL A 70 -17.34 -10.82 17.74
N ALA A 71 -17.12 -10.94 19.04
CA ALA A 71 -17.13 -9.79 19.95
C ALA A 71 -15.90 -8.91 19.79
N LYS A 72 -14.76 -9.50 19.44
CA LYS A 72 -13.49 -8.80 19.20
C LYS A 72 -12.77 -9.45 18.03
N ARG A 73 -12.23 -8.63 17.15
CA ARG A 73 -11.37 -9.08 16.06
C ARG A 73 -10.02 -9.54 16.62
N GLU A 74 -9.57 -10.70 16.20
CA GLU A 74 -8.18 -11.11 16.42
C GLU A 74 -7.25 -10.21 15.64
N THR A 75 -6.03 -10.04 16.10
CA THR A 75 -4.97 -9.32 15.41
C THR A 75 -3.74 -10.21 15.41
N SER A 76 -3.20 -10.45 14.23
CA SER A 76 -1.97 -11.22 14.04
C SER A 76 -0.92 -10.36 13.34
N ASN A 77 0.34 -10.75 13.48
CA ASN A 77 1.44 -10.25 12.67
C ASN A 77 2.15 -11.45 12.05
N THR A 78 1.96 -11.62 10.75
CA THR A 78 2.42 -12.81 10.04
C THR A 78 3.35 -12.44 8.88
N PRO A 79 4.28 -13.34 8.51
CA PRO A 79 5.11 -13.16 7.31
C PRO A 79 4.28 -12.99 6.02
N LEU A 80 3.08 -13.58 5.97
CA LEU A 80 2.18 -13.44 4.84
C LEU A 80 1.66 -11.99 4.70
N GLN A 81 1.33 -11.34 5.82
CA GLN A 81 0.93 -9.93 5.83
C GLN A 81 2.06 -9.05 5.29
N ALA A 82 3.29 -9.22 5.77
CA ALA A 82 4.47 -8.50 5.29
C ALA A 82 4.72 -8.72 3.78
N LEU A 83 4.60 -9.97 3.32
CA LEU A 83 4.76 -10.31 1.91
C LEU A 83 3.65 -9.68 1.04
N THR A 84 2.43 -9.63 1.54
CA THR A 84 1.29 -9.00 0.88
C THR A 84 1.50 -7.49 0.76
N LEU A 85 1.92 -6.80 1.82
CA LEU A 85 2.24 -5.36 1.77
C LEU A 85 3.31 -5.02 0.73
N LEU A 86 4.27 -5.92 0.50
CA LEU A 86 5.33 -5.72 -0.48
C LEU A 86 4.89 -6.00 -1.93
N ASN A 87 3.98 -6.94 -2.16
CA ASN A 87 3.72 -7.46 -3.51
C ASN A 87 2.33 -7.13 -4.06
N ASP A 88 1.35 -6.83 -3.20
CA ASP A 88 0.00 -6.56 -3.67
C ASP A 88 -0.07 -5.25 -4.47
N PRO A 89 -0.75 -5.22 -5.62
CA PRO A 89 -0.90 -4.04 -6.46
C PRO A 89 -1.47 -2.82 -5.73
N PHE A 90 -2.41 -3.03 -4.81
CA PHE A 90 -3.02 -1.96 -4.03
C PHE A 90 -2.01 -1.22 -3.15
N PHE A 91 -1.16 -1.96 -2.43
CA PHE A 91 -0.12 -1.37 -1.58
C PHE A 91 1.01 -0.74 -2.40
N ASN A 92 1.33 -1.32 -3.56
CA ASN A 92 2.28 -0.71 -4.49
C ASN A 92 1.75 0.64 -5.02
N GLU A 93 0.48 0.73 -5.41
CA GLU A 93 -0.14 2.00 -5.82
C GLU A 93 -0.16 3.02 -4.68
N ALA A 94 -0.43 2.59 -3.44
CA ALA A 94 -0.38 3.45 -2.25
C ALA A 94 1.03 4.00 -2.00
N ALA A 95 2.06 3.17 -2.11
CA ALA A 95 3.46 3.58 -1.97
C ALA A 95 3.89 4.54 -3.08
N GLN A 96 3.47 4.31 -4.33
CA GLN A 96 3.73 5.22 -5.45
C GLN A 96 3.13 6.61 -5.21
N LYS A 97 1.91 6.67 -4.68
CA LYS A 97 1.28 7.95 -4.30
C LYS A 97 2.03 8.67 -3.17
N LEU A 98 2.52 7.92 -2.18
CA LEU A 98 3.36 8.47 -1.12
C LEU A 98 4.70 8.97 -1.67
N GLY A 99 5.34 8.23 -2.58
CA GLY A 99 6.56 8.64 -3.25
C GLY A 99 6.39 9.92 -4.07
N GLN A 100 5.31 10.02 -4.84
CA GLN A 100 4.95 11.24 -5.55
C GLN A 100 4.72 12.40 -4.59
N TRP A 101 3.94 12.19 -3.54
CA TRP A 101 3.68 13.20 -2.51
C TRP A 101 4.98 13.68 -1.84
N ALA A 102 5.93 12.78 -1.58
CA ALA A 102 7.22 13.15 -0.97
C ALA A 102 8.03 14.09 -1.88
N VAL A 103 8.06 13.84 -3.19
CA VAL A 103 8.70 14.74 -4.17
C VAL A 103 8.03 16.11 -4.19
N GLU A 104 6.70 16.17 -4.12
CA GLU A 104 5.91 17.41 -4.14
C GLU A 104 6.15 18.30 -2.92
N GLN A 105 6.68 17.75 -1.81
CA GLN A 105 6.99 18.55 -0.62
C GLN A 105 8.10 19.59 -0.86
N LYS A 106 8.99 19.36 -1.85
CA LYS A 106 10.12 20.25 -2.20
C LYS A 106 10.98 20.65 -0.98
N LYS A 107 11.11 19.75 0.00
CA LYS A 107 11.90 19.94 1.21
C LYS A 107 13.23 19.21 1.09
N GLU A 108 14.16 19.54 1.98
CA GLU A 108 15.36 18.74 2.15
C GLU A 108 15.04 17.28 2.47
N GLU A 109 15.93 16.38 2.06
CA GLU A 109 15.79 14.94 2.24
C GLU A 109 15.48 14.55 3.70
N ALA A 110 16.26 15.08 4.66
CA ALA A 110 16.08 14.80 6.07
C ALA A 110 14.69 15.20 6.59
N GLN A 111 14.20 16.33 6.12
CA GLN A 111 12.89 16.83 6.50
C GLN A 111 11.77 16.04 5.83
N THR A 112 11.96 15.63 4.57
CA THR A 112 11.00 14.82 3.83
C THR A 112 10.84 13.43 4.47
N VAL A 113 11.95 12.80 4.90
CA VAL A 113 11.90 11.54 5.66
C VAL A 113 11.06 11.69 6.93
N LYS A 114 11.31 12.74 7.73
CA LYS A 114 10.52 13.00 8.96
C LYS A 114 9.03 13.14 8.69
N VAL A 115 8.68 13.92 7.67
CA VAL A 115 7.28 14.20 7.35
C VAL A 115 6.59 12.96 6.79
N LEU A 116 7.26 12.19 5.94
CA LEU A 116 6.75 10.93 5.40
C LEU A 116 6.52 9.89 6.50
N PHE A 117 7.50 9.71 7.38
CA PHE A 117 7.40 8.80 8.52
C PHE A 117 6.24 9.19 9.44
N LYS A 118 6.18 10.47 9.84
CA LYS A 118 5.08 10.98 10.67
C LYS A 118 3.71 10.81 9.99
N LYS A 119 3.64 10.95 8.67
CA LYS A 119 2.39 10.75 7.91
C LYS A 119 1.93 9.30 7.95
N CYS A 120 2.85 8.34 7.95
CA CYS A 120 2.54 6.91 7.98
C CYS A 120 2.25 6.40 9.40
N LEU A 121 3.09 6.77 10.37
CA LEU A 121 3.10 6.19 11.73
C LEU A 121 2.61 7.15 12.82
N SER A 122 2.17 8.36 12.45
CA SER A 122 1.61 9.37 13.37
C SER A 122 2.57 9.90 14.45
N ARG A 123 3.84 9.48 14.44
CA ARG A 123 4.93 9.97 15.32
C ARG A 123 6.15 10.40 14.52
N PRO A 124 7.04 11.24 15.06
CA PRO A 124 8.32 11.49 14.41
C PRO A 124 9.25 10.27 14.52
N PRO A 125 10.16 10.06 13.54
CA PRO A 125 11.21 9.05 13.68
C PRO A 125 12.21 9.45 14.76
N ASP A 126 12.75 8.49 15.46
CA ASP A 126 13.90 8.70 16.33
C ASP A 126 15.20 8.92 15.53
N GLN A 127 16.31 9.14 16.21
CA GLN A 127 17.58 9.46 15.57
C GLN A 127 18.13 8.27 14.76
N GLN A 128 17.96 7.04 15.27
CA GLN A 128 18.43 5.82 14.60
C GLN A 128 17.57 5.52 13.38
N GLU A 129 16.25 5.58 13.54
CA GLU A 129 15.28 5.43 12.43
C GLU A 129 15.55 6.46 11.32
N GLN A 130 15.76 7.71 11.68
CA GLN A 130 16.04 8.77 10.70
C GLN A 130 17.34 8.51 9.93
N MET A 131 18.40 8.08 10.59
CA MET A 131 19.68 7.73 9.95
C MET A 131 19.50 6.53 9.00
N ALA A 132 18.84 5.47 9.46
CA ALA A 132 18.61 4.27 8.69
C ALA A 132 17.76 4.56 7.44
N LEU A 133 16.66 5.31 7.58
CA LEU A 133 15.78 5.66 6.47
C LEU A 133 16.45 6.57 5.45
N ARG A 134 17.25 7.54 5.89
CA ARG A 134 18.05 8.38 5.00
C ARG A 134 19.10 7.56 4.24
N GLY A 135 19.85 6.72 4.94
CA GLY A 135 20.83 5.82 4.32
C GLY A 135 20.19 4.91 3.28
N PHE A 136 19.02 4.34 3.59
CA PHE A 136 18.25 3.54 2.64
C PHE A 136 17.83 4.36 1.41
N TYR A 137 17.25 5.54 1.61
CA TYR A 137 16.84 6.42 0.51
C TYR A 137 18.01 6.74 -0.42
N GLN A 138 19.14 7.19 0.12
CA GLN A 138 20.34 7.56 -0.66
C GLN A 138 20.87 6.36 -1.45
N LYS A 139 20.95 5.18 -0.81
CA LYS A 139 21.35 3.95 -1.48
C LYS A 139 20.43 3.61 -2.65
N GLN A 140 19.11 3.68 -2.47
CA GLN A 140 18.17 3.39 -3.55
C GLN A 140 18.22 4.45 -4.66
N PHE A 141 18.31 5.72 -4.31
CA PHE A 141 18.43 6.80 -5.28
C PHE A 141 19.65 6.62 -6.19
N ASN A 142 20.82 6.29 -5.60
CA ASN A 142 22.04 6.04 -6.37
C ASN A 142 21.90 4.83 -7.30
N ARG A 143 21.26 3.74 -6.86
CA ARG A 143 21.00 2.56 -7.67
C ARG A 143 20.07 2.84 -8.84
N PHE A 144 19.02 3.62 -8.63
CA PHE A 144 18.13 4.07 -9.71
C PHE A 144 18.85 4.97 -10.69
N LYS A 145 19.66 5.90 -10.21
CA LYS A 145 20.46 6.82 -11.04
C LYS A 145 21.53 6.06 -11.87
N ALA A 146 22.10 5.00 -11.32
CA ALA A 146 23.03 4.12 -12.03
C ALA A 146 22.36 3.17 -13.04
N GLY A 147 21.01 3.13 -13.08
CA GLY A 147 20.28 2.23 -13.99
C GLY A 147 20.25 0.77 -13.57
N GLU A 148 20.71 0.44 -12.34
CA GLU A 148 20.67 -0.93 -11.82
C GLU A 148 19.25 -1.46 -11.63
N LEU A 149 18.30 -0.58 -11.43
CA LEU A 149 16.89 -0.88 -11.19
C LEU A 149 15.99 -0.09 -12.13
N GLY A 150 14.91 -0.70 -12.57
CA GLY A 150 13.92 -0.05 -13.44
C GLY A 150 13.09 1.00 -12.68
N ALA A 151 13.56 2.24 -12.63
CA ALA A 151 12.95 3.33 -11.89
C ALA A 151 11.46 3.58 -12.29
N GLU A 152 11.16 3.51 -13.59
CA GLU A 152 9.81 3.75 -14.12
C GLU A 152 8.77 2.77 -13.57
N LYS A 153 9.13 1.50 -13.45
CA LYS A 153 8.24 0.45 -12.92
C LYS A 153 7.90 0.69 -11.45
N ILE A 154 8.87 1.17 -10.68
CA ILE A 154 8.73 1.42 -9.24
C ILE A 154 8.02 2.74 -8.98
N ALA A 155 8.44 3.81 -9.67
CA ALA A 155 7.88 5.14 -9.47
C ALA A 155 6.42 5.29 -9.91
N GLY A 156 5.95 4.44 -10.81
CA GLY A 156 4.64 4.58 -11.43
C GLY A 156 4.52 5.88 -12.25
N LYS A 157 3.28 6.25 -12.59
CA LYS A 157 2.98 7.49 -13.33
C LYS A 157 2.99 8.69 -12.37
N GLY A 158 3.58 9.82 -12.79
CA GLY A 158 3.59 11.05 -11.99
C GLY A 158 4.57 12.09 -12.53
N GLY A 159 4.58 13.27 -11.93
CA GLY A 159 5.52 14.36 -12.25
C GLY A 159 6.84 14.27 -11.46
N GLY A 160 7.80 15.10 -11.83
CA GLY A 160 9.11 15.17 -11.19
C GLY A 160 10.11 14.13 -11.70
N GLU A 161 11.30 14.13 -11.12
CA GLU A 161 12.38 13.21 -11.51
C GLU A 161 12.01 11.76 -11.15
N VAL A 162 12.12 10.87 -12.13
CA VAL A 162 11.71 9.45 -12.01
C VAL A 162 12.54 8.71 -10.96
N ASN A 163 13.87 8.90 -10.94
CA ASN A 163 14.75 8.22 -9.98
C ASN A 163 14.46 8.66 -8.54
N GLN A 164 14.23 9.95 -8.34
CA GLN A 164 13.87 10.48 -7.03
C GLN A 164 12.52 9.91 -6.55
N ARG A 165 11.53 9.93 -7.44
CA ARG A 165 10.21 9.37 -7.14
C ARG A 165 10.26 7.87 -6.84
N ALA A 166 11.08 7.10 -7.60
CA ALA A 166 11.31 5.68 -7.35
C ALA A 166 11.94 5.43 -5.98
N ALA A 167 12.94 6.24 -5.60
CA ALA A 167 13.60 6.11 -4.29
C ALA A 167 12.63 6.41 -3.13
N TRP A 168 11.80 7.45 -3.25
CA TRP A 168 10.76 7.75 -2.25
C TRP A 168 9.68 6.67 -2.21
N THR A 169 9.31 6.10 -3.34
CA THR A 169 8.37 4.97 -3.38
C THR A 169 8.95 3.74 -2.68
N ALA A 170 10.23 3.44 -2.93
CA ALA A 170 10.92 2.34 -2.24
C ALA A 170 10.96 2.57 -0.71
N LEU A 171 11.25 3.80 -0.27
CA LEU A 171 11.22 4.15 1.15
C LEU A 171 9.81 4.04 1.75
N ALA A 172 8.80 4.52 1.04
CA ALA A 172 7.41 4.38 1.48
C ALA A 172 7.01 2.92 1.67
N ARG A 173 7.42 2.01 0.76
CA ARG A 173 7.18 0.56 0.90
C ARG A 173 7.81 -0.01 2.17
N VAL A 174 9.02 0.43 2.53
CA VAL A 174 9.67 0.00 3.77
C VAL A 174 8.87 0.45 4.99
N ILE A 175 8.46 1.73 5.03
CA ILE A 175 7.67 2.27 6.16
C ILE A 175 6.31 1.56 6.27
N LEU A 176 5.62 1.34 5.15
CA LEU A 176 4.33 0.63 5.13
C LEU A 176 4.43 -0.85 5.52
N ASN A 177 5.64 -1.41 5.55
CA ASN A 177 5.90 -2.81 5.91
C ASN A 177 6.52 -2.97 7.30
N THR A 178 6.48 -1.95 8.12
CA THR A 178 6.88 -2.06 9.53
C THR A 178 5.75 -2.63 10.38
N ASP A 179 6.10 -3.36 11.43
CA ASP A 179 5.13 -3.93 12.38
C ASP A 179 4.22 -2.87 13.01
N GLU A 180 4.74 -1.66 13.18
CA GLU A 180 3.98 -0.53 13.73
C GLU A 180 2.88 -0.02 12.78
N PHE A 181 3.00 -0.30 11.47
CA PHE A 181 2.00 0.09 10.49
C PHE A 181 0.87 -0.92 10.38
N ILE A 182 1.15 -2.21 10.62
CA ILE A 182 0.20 -3.33 10.57
C ILE A 182 -0.68 -3.34 11.82
#